data_b19042db91c7e01e24463a1adf9fbc90
#
_entry.id   b19042db91c7e01e24463a1adf9fbc90
#
_cell.length_a   1.000
_cell.length_b   1.000
_cell.length_c   1.000
_cell.angle_alpha   90.00
_cell.angle_beta   90.00
_cell.angle_gamma   90.00
#
_symmetry.space_group_name_H-M   'P 1'
#
loop_
_entity.id
_entity.type
_entity.pdbx_description
1 polymer ?
#
loop_
_entity_poly.entity_id
_entity_poly.type
_entity_poly.pdbx_seq_one_letter_code
_entity_poly.pdbx_strand_id
1 'polypeptide(L)'
;GTGTAVGIAGGLFHMLNHAVYKSTLFLCAGVVEKRAGTTEMDRLGGLAKLMPWTFAGTLVGALAISGIPPLNGFASKWMVYQGIIVSGKDDGTLWVIWLAAAMLGSALTLASFVKVLHATYLCKPTTAITRRNIRDAGVAMGIPIVFLAAVCIVFGVFPTALPVRFFIEPAVGTIAFS
;
A
#
# COMPACT_ATOMS: atom_id res chain seq x y z
N GLY A 1 -11.33 5.13 -15.77
CA GLY A 1 -12.41 4.21 -15.88
C GLY A 1 -12.41 3.41 -17.16
N THR A 2 -12.44 2.10 -17.01
CA THR A 2 -12.53 1.15 -18.14
C THR A 2 -13.98 0.94 -18.62
N GLY A 3 -15.00 1.52 -17.94
CA GLY A 3 -16.41 1.31 -18.26
C GLY A 3 -16.95 -0.10 -17.99
N THR A 4 -16.09 -1.03 -17.60
CA THR A 4 -16.47 -2.42 -17.30
C THR A 4 -16.83 -2.61 -15.84
N ALA A 5 -17.77 -3.50 -15.50
CA ALA A 5 -18.15 -3.78 -14.11
C ALA A 5 -16.95 -4.22 -13.27
N VAL A 6 -16.07 -5.07 -13.79
CA VAL A 6 -14.85 -5.50 -13.12
C VAL A 6 -13.87 -4.34 -12.91
N GLY A 7 -13.73 -3.45 -13.91
CA GLY A 7 -12.87 -2.28 -13.79
C GLY A 7 -13.39 -1.26 -12.78
N ILE A 8 -14.70 -1.04 -12.70
CA ILE A 8 -15.33 -0.17 -11.69
C ILE A 8 -15.15 -0.79 -10.31
N ALA A 9 -15.46 -2.07 -10.14
CA ALA A 9 -15.26 -2.80 -8.88
C ALA A 9 -13.79 -2.75 -8.42
N GLY A 10 -12.86 -3.03 -9.33
CA GLY A 10 -11.41 -2.95 -9.07
C GLY A 10 -10.96 -1.55 -8.66
N GLY A 11 -11.49 -0.51 -9.30
CA GLY A 11 -11.20 0.89 -8.97
C GLY A 11 -11.68 1.28 -7.57
N LEU A 12 -12.93 0.95 -7.22
CA LEU A 12 -13.49 1.18 -5.88
C LEU A 12 -12.73 0.40 -4.80
N PHE A 13 -12.44 -0.87 -5.09
CA PHE A 13 -11.63 -1.69 -4.17
C PHE A 13 -10.21 -1.14 -4.02
N HIS A 14 -9.61 -0.65 -5.10
CA HIS A 14 -8.29 -0.02 -5.03
C HIS A 14 -8.32 1.27 -4.20
N MET A 15 -9.36 2.08 -4.31
CA MET A 15 -9.53 3.29 -3.51
C MET A 15 -9.64 2.96 -2.02
N LEU A 16 -10.42 1.95 -1.63
CA LEU A 16 -10.52 1.47 -0.25
C LEU A 16 -9.16 0.99 0.27
N ASN A 17 -8.50 0.12 -0.49
CA ASN A 17 -7.18 -0.41 -0.13
C ASN A 17 -6.12 0.70 -0.05
N HIS A 18 -6.19 1.67 -0.97
CA HIS A 18 -5.30 2.83 -0.98
C HIS A 18 -5.43 3.63 0.32
N ALA A 19 -6.64 3.87 0.82
CA ALA A 19 -6.84 4.53 2.09
C ALA A 19 -6.20 3.75 3.26
N VAL A 20 -6.34 2.43 3.29
CA VAL A 20 -5.80 1.57 4.37
C VAL A 20 -4.27 1.62 4.40
N TYR A 21 -3.60 1.24 3.30
CA TYR A 21 -2.13 1.17 3.33
C TYR A 21 -1.46 2.55 3.35
N LYS A 22 -2.09 3.59 2.80
CA LYS A 22 -1.59 4.97 2.94
C LYS A 22 -1.64 5.43 4.38
N SER A 23 -2.75 5.21 5.08
CA SER A 23 -2.86 5.53 6.50
C SER A 23 -1.80 4.80 7.32
N THR A 24 -1.56 3.52 7.05
CA THR A 24 -0.47 2.75 7.69
C THR A 24 0.88 3.43 7.49
N LEU A 25 1.22 3.78 6.25
CA LEU A 25 2.50 4.39 5.90
C LEU A 25 2.67 5.78 6.53
N PHE A 26 1.61 6.61 6.52
CA PHE A 26 1.66 7.93 7.14
C PHE A 26 1.81 7.88 8.66
N LEU A 27 1.11 6.94 9.32
CA LEU A 27 1.29 6.74 10.76
C LEU A 27 2.72 6.30 11.09
N CYS A 28 3.29 5.38 10.33
CA CYS A 28 4.67 4.95 10.50
C CYS A 28 5.66 6.10 10.27
N ALA A 29 5.47 6.91 9.22
CA ALA A 29 6.29 8.09 8.96
C ALA A 29 6.20 9.11 10.10
N GLY A 30 5.00 9.35 10.65
CA GLY A 30 4.79 10.22 11.81
C GLY A 30 5.48 9.71 13.07
N VAL A 31 5.55 8.38 13.28
CA VAL A 31 6.35 7.80 14.38
C VAL A 31 7.83 8.05 14.16
N VAL A 32 8.34 7.83 12.94
CA VAL A 32 9.76 8.09 12.60
C VAL A 32 10.08 9.55 12.86
N GLU A 33 9.29 10.48 12.33
CA GLU A 33 9.48 11.93 12.54
C GLU A 33 9.51 12.29 14.04
N LYS A 34 8.52 11.83 14.79
CA LYS A 34 8.42 12.10 16.23
C LYS A 34 9.60 11.55 17.03
N ARG A 35 10.15 10.40 16.64
CA ARG A 35 11.23 9.71 17.40
C ARG A 35 12.62 10.11 16.91
N ALA A 36 12.82 10.17 15.60
CA ALA A 36 14.11 10.56 15.01
C ALA A 36 14.27 12.09 14.94
N GLY A 37 13.16 12.87 14.94
CA GLY A 37 13.16 14.32 14.86
C GLY A 37 13.49 14.87 13.49
N THR A 38 13.40 14.01 12.45
CA THR A 38 13.60 14.38 11.05
C THR A 38 12.91 13.38 10.13
N THR A 39 12.51 13.84 8.95
CA THR A 39 12.02 13.02 7.84
C THR A 39 13.03 12.93 6.69
N GLU A 40 14.17 13.60 6.82
CA GLU A 40 15.22 13.58 5.81
C GLU A 40 15.89 12.20 5.78
N MET A 41 15.76 11.49 4.65
CA MET A 41 16.25 10.10 4.52
C MET A 41 17.78 10.00 4.71
N ASP A 42 18.53 11.02 4.29
CA ASP A 42 19.99 11.06 4.42
C ASP A 42 20.46 11.17 5.89
N ARG A 43 19.56 11.57 6.78
CA ARG A 43 19.81 11.71 8.23
C ARG A 43 19.29 10.54 9.04
N LEU A 44 18.54 9.63 8.40
CA LEU A 44 18.01 8.42 9.01
C LEU A 44 18.98 7.25 8.84
N GLY A 45 18.50 6.05 9.09
CA GLY A 45 19.23 4.79 8.90
C GLY A 45 19.23 3.90 10.12
N GLY A 46 19.23 2.59 9.90
CA GLY A 46 19.35 1.59 10.96
C GLY A 46 18.17 1.50 11.92
N LEU A 47 17.04 2.10 11.59
CA LEU A 47 15.87 2.17 12.49
C LEU A 47 15.16 0.82 12.67
N ALA A 48 15.38 -0.18 11.81
CA ALA A 48 14.71 -1.49 11.91
C ALA A 48 14.92 -2.17 13.27
N LYS A 49 16.12 -2.06 13.84
CA LYS A 49 16.43 -2.64 15.15
C LYS A 49 15.90 -1.82 16.33
N LEU A 50 15.77 -0.51 16.15
CA LEU A 50 15.32 0.42 17.18
C LEU A 50 13.80 0.55 17.22
N MET A 51 13.15 0.33 16.07
CA MET A 51 11.71 0.52 15.88
C MET A 51 11.09 -0.66 15.11
N PRO A 52 11.12 -1.89 15.63
CA PRO A 52 10.72 -3.09 14.92
C PRO A 52 9.22 -3.11 14.53
N TRP A 53 8.34 -2.61 15.38
CA TRP A 53 6.89 -2.54 15.09
C TRP A 53 6.56 -1.53 14.00
N THR A 54 7.18 -0.35 14.08
CA THR A 54 7.06 0.68 13.04
C THR A 54 7.66 0.19 11.72
N PHE A 55 8.80 -0.49 11.76
CA PHE A 55 9.40 -1.11 10.58
C PHE A 55 8.48 -2.16 9.95
N ALA A 56 7.90 -3.08 10.74
CA ALA A 56 6.97 -4.09 10.27
C ALA A 56 5.72 -3.46 9.62
N GLY A 57 5.14 -2.43 10.23
CA GLY A 57 4.01 -1.68 9.66
C GLY A 57 4.38 -1.00 8.34
N THR A 58 5.56 -0.36 8.28
CA THR A 58 6.04 0.27 7.04
C THR A 58 6.28 -0.77 5.95
N LEU A 59 6.86 -1.92 6.30
CA LEU A 59 7.12 -3.00 5.35
C LEU A 59 5.81 -3.54 4.76
N VAL A 60 4.82 -3.85 5.60
CA VAL A 60 3.50 -4.32 5.13
C VAL A 60 2.83 -3.26 4.26
N GLY A 61 2.80 -2.00 4.67
CA GLY A 61 2.22 -0.92 3.89
C GLY A 61 2.93 -0.69 2.55
N ALA A 62 4.26 -0.77 2.54
CA ALA A 62 5.09 -0.64 1.34
C ALA A 62 4.89 -1.79 0.34
N LEU A 63 4.80 -3.02 0.82
CA LEU A 63 4.50 -4.18 -0.01
C LEU A 63 3.05 -4.14 -0.52
N ALA A 64 2.11 -3.69 0.32
CA ALA A 64 0.70 -3.55 -0.06
C ALA A 64 0.52 -2.51 -1.18
N ILE A 65 1.08 -1.29 -1.03
CA ILE A 65 0.98 -0.25 -2.07
C ILE A 65 1.68 -0.66 -3.37
N SER A 66 2.75 -1.44 -3.27
CA SER A 66 3.46 -1.97 -4.44
C SER A 66 2.67 -3.05 -5.18
N GLY A 67 1.71 -3.67 -4.52
CA GLY A 67 0.88 -4.73 -5.10
C GLY A 67 1.57 -6.10 -5.04
N ILE A 68 2.25 -6.41 -3.95
CA ILE A 68 2.89 -7.71 -3.73
C ILE A 68 1.88 -8.68 -3.10
N PRO A 69 1.70 -9.91 -3.66
CA PRO A 69 0.90 -10.94 -3.00
C PRO A 69 1.49 -11.32 -1.63
N PRO A 70 0.69 -11.69 -0.65
CA PRO A 70 -0.75 -11.85 -0.61
C PRO A 70 -1.51 -10.61 -0.08
N LEU A 71 -0.99 -9.39 -0.27
CA LEU A 71 -1.55 -8.17 0.30
C LEU A 71 -2.68 -7.57 -0.55
N ASN A 72 -3.50 -6.74 0.09
CA ASN A 72 -4.71 -6.16 -0.48
C ASN A 72 -4.48 -5.33 -1.76
N GLY A 73 -3.34 -4.66 -1.87
CA GLY A 73 -2.99 -3.88 -3.06
C GLY A 73 -2.84 -4.72 -4.32
N PHE A 74 -2.35 -5.97 -4.19
CA PHE A 74 -2.29 -6.91 -5.31
C PHE A 74 -3.69 -7.25 -5.84
N ALA A 75 -4.61 -7.65 -4.96
CA ALA A 75 -5.95 -8.06 -5.34
C ALA A 75 -6.69 -6.96 -6.11
N SER A 76 -6.64 -5.72 -5.62
CA SER A 76 -7.29 -4.60 -6.28
C SER A 76 -6.64 -4.20 -7.61
N LYS A 77 -5.30 -4.19 -7.69
CA LYS A 77 -4.57 -3.93 -8.95
C LYS A 77 -4.87 -5.01 -9.98
N TRP A 78 -4.92 -6.26 -9.57
CA TRP A 78 -5.27 -7.38 -10.45
C TRP A 78 -6.66 -7.21 -11.07
N MET A 79 -7.66 -6.81 -10.29
CA MET A 79 -9.01 -6.51 -10.81
C MET A 79 -8.99 -5.33 -11.80
N VAL A 80 -8.20 -4.29 -11.54
CA VAL A 80 -8.04 -3.16 -12.47
C VAL A 80 -7.41 -3.63 -13.79
N TYR A 81 -6.38 -4.48 -13.74
CA TYR A 81 -5.74 -5.03 -14.95
C TYR A 81 -6.71 -5.88 -15.76
N GLN A 82 -7.50 -6.73 -15.09
CA GLN A 82 -8.57 -7.49 -15.75
C GLN A 82 -9.61 -6.56 -16.41
N GLY A 83 -10.00 -5.48 -15.74
CA GLY A 83 -10.91 -4.47 -16.29
C GLY A 83 -10.36 -3.81 -17.55
N ILE A 84 -9.05 -3.52 -17.61
CA ILE A 84 -8.38 -2.98 -18.80
C ILE A 84 -8.41 -4.01 -19.96
N ILE A 85 -8.10 -5.27 -19.66
CA ILE A 85 -8.09 -6.35 -20.66
C ILE A 85 -9.50 -6.59 -21.25
N VAL A 86 -10.52 -6.59 -20.39
CA VAL A 86 -11.92 -6.77 -20.82
C VAL A 86 -12.38 -5.61 -21.71
N SER A 87 -12.07 -4.36 -21.33
CA SER A 87 -12.37 -3.17 -22.13
C SER A 87 -11.70 -3.22 -23.51
N GLY A 88 -10.50 -3.78 -23.57
CA GLY A 88 -9.73 -3.82 -24.82
C GLY A 88 -10.24 -4.78 -25.89
N LYS A 89 -11.19 -5.65 -25.57
CA LYS A 89 -11.83 -6.52 -26.56
C LYS A 89 -12.67 -5.75 -27.58
N ASP A 90 -13.14 -4.56 -27.19
CA ASP A 90 -14.02 -3.73 -27.99
C ASP A 90 -13.29 -2.50 -28.60
N ASP A 91 -12.14 -2.07 -28.06
CA ASP A 91 -11.48 -0.79 -28.35
C ASP A 91 -10.12 -0.89 -29.10
N GLY A 92 -9.83 -2.00 -29.76
CA GLY A 92 -8.58 -2.15 -30.55
C GLY A 92 -7.33 -2.35 -29.67
N THR A 93 -6.14 -1.84 -30.06
CA THR A 93 -4.85 -2.14 -29.43
C THR A 93 -4.46 -1.22 -28.27
N LEU A 94 -5.19 -0.16 -27.98
CA LEU A 94 -4.83 0.85 -26.97
C LEU A 94 -4.82 0.30 -25.55
N TRP A 95 -5.59 -0.74 -25.25
CA TRP A 95 -5.59 -1.39 -23.93
C TRP A 95 -4.22 -1.93 -23.53
N VAL A 96 -3.38 -2.37 -24.47
CA VAL A 96 -2.03 -2.86 -24.21
C VAL A 96 -1.17 -1.74 -23.64
N ILE A 97 -1.29 -0.53 -24.19
CA ILE A 97 -0.56 0.64 -23.70
C ILE A 97 -0.99 1.01 -22.28
N TRP A 98 -2.31 0.99 -22.02
CA TRP A 98 -2.84 1.28 -20.67
C TRP A 98 -2.42 0.22 -19.65
N LEU A 99 -2.43 -1.05 -20.05
CA LEU A 99 -1.98 -2.15 -19.19
C LEU A 99 -0.48 -2.02 -18.89
N ALA A 100 0.34 -1.79 -19.91
CA ALA A 100 1.79 -1.59 -19.75
C ALA A 100 2.10 -0.40 -18.85
N ALA A 101 1.42 0.74 -19.03
CA ALA A 101 1.58 1.91 -18.17
C ALA A 101 1.18 1.63 -16.71
N ALA A 102 0.09 0.90 -16.48
CA ALA A 102 -0.35 0.53 -15.14
C ALA A 102 0.64 -0.42 -14.43
N MET A 103 1.19 -1.40 -15.17
CA MET A 103 2.21 -2.32 -14.65
C MET A 103 3.53 -1.59 -14.36
N LEU A 104 3.97 -0.71 -15.28
CA LEU A 104 5.16 0.12 -15.08
C LEU A 104 5.02 1.01 -13.85
N GLY A 105 3.86 1.67 -13.66
CA GLY A 105 3.57 2.46 -12.47
C GLY A 105 3.67 1.64 -11.18
N SER A 106 3.24 0.38 -11.20
CA SER A 106 3.36 -0.53 -10.05
C SER A 106 4.83 -0.90 -9.77
N ALA A 107 5.63 -1.14 -10.80
CA ALA A 107 7.07 -1.42 -10.68
C ALA A 107 7.83 -0.21 -10.12
N LEU A 108 7.55 0.98 -10.63
CA LEU A 108 8.16 2.23 -10.13
C LEU A 108 7.79 2.51 -8.67
N THR A 109 6.55 2.19 -8.27
CA THR A 109 6.10 2.28 -6.87
C THR A 109 6.92 1.34 -5.99
N LEU A 110 7.10 0.09 -6.40
CA LEU A 110 7.93 -0.87 -5.67
C LEU A 110 9.36 -0.36 -5.51
N ALA A 111 9.99 0.10 -6.60
CA ALA A 111 11.36 0.64 -6.56
C ALA A 111 11.49 1.82 -5.58
N SER A 112 10.51 2.73 -5.58
CA SER A 112 10.48 3.88 -4.68
C SER A 112 10.38 3.45 -3.22
N PHE A 113 9.48 2.51 -2.89
CA PHE A 113 9.33 2.05 -1.51
C PHE A 113 10.48 1.18 -1.03
N VAL A 114 11.13 0.38 -1.89
CA VAL A 114 12.37 -0.32 -1.55
C VAL A 114 13.46 0.68 -1.17
N LYS A 115 13.60 1.78 -1.92
CA LYS A 115 14.54 2.86 -1.59
C LYS A 115 14.23 3.48 -0.22
N VAL A 116 12.96 3.80 0.05
CA VAL A 116 12.54 4.39 1.34
C VAL A 116 12.82 3.42 2.50
N LEU A 117 12.44 2.14 2.37
CA LEU A 117 12.69 1.11 3.38
C LEU A 117 14.19 0.96 3.65
N HIS A 118 14.99 0.88 2.60
CA HIS A 118 16.43 0.73 2.74
C HIS A 118 17.05 1.96 3.43
N ALA A 119 16.77 3.16 2.94
CA ALA A 119 17.36 4.39 3.48
C ALA A 119 16.96 4.65 4.94
N THR A 120 15.69 4.41 5.29
CA THR A 120 15.17 4.71 6.62
C THR A 120 15.53 3.63 7.65
N TYR A 121 15.42 2.36 7.28
CA TYR A 121 15.44 1.26 8.25
C TYR A 121 16.66 0.35 8.16
N LEU A 122 17.22 0.12 6.96
CA LEU A 122 18.18 -0.95 6.74
C LEU A 122 19.62 -0.48 6.55
N CYS A 123 19.84 0.75 6.07
CA CYS A 123 21.20 1.25 5.91
C CYS A 123 21.88 1.51 7.27
N LYS A 124 23.17 1.84 7.24
CA LYS A 124 23.93 2.15 8.47
C LYS A 124 23.34 3.37 9.17
N PRO A 125 23.16 3.34 10.50
CA PRO A 125 22.65 4.48 11.23
C PRO A 125 23.62 5.68 11.12
N THR A 126 23.07 6.86 10.93
CA THR A 126 23.85 8.09 10.94
C THR A 126 24.30 8.43 12.37
N THR A 127 25.31 9.29 12.50
CA THR A 127 25.81 9.76 13.82
C THR A 127 24.71 10.42 14.64
N ALA A 128 23.77 11.10 14.00
CA ALA A 128 22.61 11.72 14.64
C ALA A 128 21.68 10.68 15.28
N ILE A 129 21.41 9.59 14.61
CA ILE A 129 20.60 8.48 15.09
C ILE A 129 21.30 7.71 16.21
N THR A 130 22.60 7.44 16.04
CA THR A 130 23.39 6.70 17.06
C THR A 130 23.44 7.43 18.41
N ARG A 131 23.42 8.77 18.41
CA ARG A 131 23.44 9.58 19.63
C ARG A 131 22.07 9.74 20.29
N ARG A 132 21.00 9.39 19.62
CA ARG A 132 19.63 9.50 20.16
C ARG A 132 19.17 8.18 20.79
N ASN A 133 18.54 8.27 21.96
CA ASN A 133 17.84 7.13 22.58
C ASN A 133 16.47 6.96 21.92
N ILE A 134 16.47 6.38 20.71
CA ILE A 134 15.25 6.17 19.93
C ILE A 134 14.56 4.92 20.43
N ARG A 135 13.25 5.04 20.69
CA ARG A 135 12.35 3.95 21.05
C ARG A 135 11.22 3.87 20.04
N ASP A 136 10.65 2.69 19.86
CA ASP A 136 9.53 2.44 18.94
C ASP A 136 8.26 3.22 19.33
N ALA A 137 7.22 3.06 18.52
CA ALA A 137 5.91 3.65 18.76
C ALA A 137 5.40 3.34 20.17
N GLY A 138 4.88 4.35 20.83
CA GLY A 138 4.09 4.12 22.05
C GLY A 138 2.77 3.39 21.70
N VAL A 139 2.12 2.81 22.70
CA VAL A 139 0.88 2.01 22.53
C VAL A 139 -0.18 2.75 21.72
N ALA A 140 -0.38 4.03 21.98
CA ALA A 140 -1.38 4.85 21.28
C ALA A 140 -1.15 4.97 19.76
N MET A 141 0.11 4.98 19.29
CA MET A 141 0.44 5.02 17.86
C MET A 141 0.67 3.62 17.29
N GLY A 142 1.11 2.67 18.11
CA GLY A 142 1.36 1.29 17.70
C GLY A 142 0.08 0.53 17.36
N ILE A 143 -0.97 0.66 18.17
CA ILE A 143 -2.25 -0.03 17.94
C ILE A 143 -2.84 0.26 16.55
N PRO A 144 -3.01 1.52 16.11
CA PRO A 144 -3.51 1.82 14.77
C PRO A 144 -2.63 1.25 13.65
N ILE A 145 -1.31 1.28 13.80
CA ILE A 145 -0.37 0.75 12.81
C ILE A 145 -0.57 -0.76 12.66
N VAL A 146 -0.59 -1.51 13.77
CA VAL A 146 -0.77 -2.96 13.76
C VAL A 146 -2.15 -3.33 13.22
N PHE A 147 -3.19 -2.61 13.62
CA PHE A 147 -4.55 -2.83 13.13
C PHE A 147 -4.64 -2.65 11.60
N LEU A 148 -4.15 -1.52 11.08
CA LEU A 148 -4.21 -1.25 9.63
C LEU A 148 -3.32 -2.20 8.83
N ALA A 149 -2.15 -2.58 9.35
CA ALA A 149 -1.30 -3.59 8.73
C ALA A 149 -2.00 -4.97 8.68
N ALA A 150 -2.70 -5.36 9.76
CA ALA A 150 -3.50 -6.57 9.78
C ALA A 150 -4.64 -6.51 8.75
N VAL A 151 -5.32 -5.37 8.61
CA VAL A 151 -6.35 -5.17 7.57
C VAL A 151 -5.76 -5.32 6.16
N CYS A 152 -4.54 -4.82 5.89
CA CYS A 152 -3.86 -5.03 4.60
C CYS A 152 -3.67 -6.52 4.29
N ILE A 153 -3.32 -7.32 5.28
CA ILE A 153 -3.12 -8.77 5.13
C ILE A 153 -4.47 -9.47 4.95
N VAL A 154 -5.43 -9.21 5.83
CA VAL A 154 -6.76 -9.86 5.81
C VAL A 154 -7.50 -9.58 4.50
N PHE A 155 -7.50 -8.32 4.03
CA PHE A 155 -8.14 -7.94 2.77
C PHE A 155 -7.39 -8.49 1.55
N GLY A 156 -6.11 -8.79 1.69
CA GLY A 156 -5.32 -9.42 0.63
C GLY A 156 -5.51 -10.93 0.55
N VAL A 157 -5.61 -11.61 1.70
CA VAL A 157 -5.82 -13.07 1.76
C VAL A 157 -7.27 -13.45 1.45
N PHE A 158 -8.23 -12.63 1.88
CA PHE A 158 -9.67 -12.87 1.70
C PHE A 158 -10.36 -11.76 0.88
N PRO A 159 -9.89 -11.43 -0.32
CA PRO A 159 -10.39 -10.26 -1.07
C PRO A 159 -11.86 -10.39 -1.45
N THR A 160 -12.31 -11.56 -1.86
CA THR A 160 -13.70 -11.82 -2.27
C THR A 160 -14.65 -12.02 -1.10
N ALA A 161 -14.19 -12.67 -0.03
CA ALA A 161 -15.02 -13.03 1.11
C ALA A 161 -15.40 -11.85 2.00
N LEU A 162 -14.50 -10.86 2.11
CA LEU A 162 -14.69 -9.72 3.01
C LEU A 162 -14.87 -8.40 2.24
N PRO A 163 -13.81 -7.76 1.67
CA PRO A 163 -13.99 -6.42 1.14
C PRO A 163 -14.86 -6.37 -0.12
N VAL A 164 -14.74 -7.31 -1.04
CA VAL A 164 -15.52 -7.29 -2.28
C VAL A 164 -17.00 -7.52 -1.98
N ARG A 165 -17.33 -8.57 -1.25
CA ARG A 165 -18.71 -8.92 -0.95
C ARG A 165 -19.45 -7.88 -0.12
N PHE A 166 -18.81 -7.31 0.90
CA PHE A 166 -19.50 -6.42 1.85
C PHE A 166 -19.47 -4.95 1.44
N PHE A 167 -18.44 -4.50 0.71
CA PHE A 167 -18.28 -3.08 0.37
C PHE A 167 -18.40 -2.79 -1.12
N ILE A 168 -17.90 -3.69 -1.98
CA ILE A 168 -17.78 -3.38 -3.41
C ILE A 168 -19.01 -3.85 -4.20
N GLU A 169 -19.49 -5.07 -3.99
CA GLU A 169 -20.68 -5.58 -4.69
C GLU A 169 -21.93 -4.70 -4.46
N PRO A 170 -22.24 -4.27 -3.22
CA PRO A 170 -23.39 -3.38 -3.01
C PRO A 170 -23.22 -2.02 -3.71
N ALA A 171 -21.98 -1.48 -3.75
CA ALA A 171 -21.70 -0.20 -4.39
C ALA A 171 -21.77 -0.31 -5.92
N VAL A 172 -21.24 -1.39 -6.51
CA VAL A 172 -21.30 -1.62 -7.96
C VAL A 172 -22.72 -1.94 -8.43
N GLY A 173 -23.49 -2.72 -7.68
CA GLY A 173 -24.89 -3.00 -7.96
C GLY A 173 -25.74 -1.74 -8.09
N THR A 174 -25.49 -0.74 -7.26
CA THR A 174 -26.17 0.55 -7.33
C THR A 174 -25.78 1.37 -8.57
N ILE A 175 -24.54 1.25 -9.05
CA ILE A 175 -24.03 2.00 -10.21
C ILE A 175 -24.40 1.30 -11.53
N ALA A 176 -24.45 -0.03 -11.55
CA ALA A 176 -24.72 -0.79 -12.76
C ALA A 176 -26.20 -0.77 -13.19
N PHE A 177 -27.11 -0.33 -12.31
CA PHE A 177 -28.56 -0.23 -12.56
C PHE A 177 -29.10 1.21 -12.59
N SER A 178 -28.26 2.23 -12.48
CA SER A 178 -28.57 3.64 -12.64
C SER A 178 -28.09 4.16 -13.99
#